data_cf4c0ffe7a65c1c4f41a5f430536f7e7
#
_entry.id   cf4c0ffe7a65c1c4f41a5f430536f7e7
#
_cell.length_a   1.000
_cell.length_b   1.000
_cell.length_c   1.000
_cell.angle_alpha   90.00
_cell.angle_beta   90.00
_cell.angle_gamma   90.00
#
_symmetry.space_group_name_H-M   'P 1'
#
loop_
_entity.id
_entity.type
_entity.pdbx_description
1 polymer ?
#
loop_
_entity_poly.entity_id
_entity_poly.type
_entity_poly.pdbx_seq_one_letter_code
_entity_poly.pdbx_strand_id
1 'polypeptide(L)'
;MSTGKHNRSENTYQKINTIFKRDAKNVIMPYDGFTEPEFEYLRPLKWRGEEKIDGTNMRIEVSKDPIWNGGNPDTVVGVRFNVVYKGKTDNAQIPPKLLKFMQDNFPEDKVLSALGLKKEILDSEWVDRKWTYSDGVTPSWEAIPDLYTIYGEGYGAGIQKAGTHYISNGVAFIVFDVKVNNIYLKTDARDDISNKLGAPIVPLIGYFTLDEAIEYVRKGFTSTIAEDKNFIAEGLVLRTDLGLLNRMGKRLIVKVKYEDFDKYRKVYGTDEKVEQPKNEFYEN
;
A
#
# COMPACT_ATOMS: atom_id res chain seq x y z
N MET A 1 25.88 22.38 11.20
CA MET A 1 24.64 21.71 11.67
C MET A 1 23.65 21.69 10.49
N SER A 2 23.51 20.56 9.83
CA SER A 2 22.63 20.42 8.69
C SER A 2 21.23 20.12 9.23
N THR A 3 20.33 21.11 9.19
CA THR A 3 18.89 20.87 9.37
C THR A 3 18.42 20.04 8.21
N GLY A 4 18.32 18.73 8.42
CA GLY A 4 17.81 17.80 7.42
C GLY A 4 16.38 18.20 7.03
N LYS A 5 16.25 18.87 5.89
CA LYS A 5 14.98 18.95 5.19
C LYS A 5 14.62 17.54 4.80
N HIS A 6 13.80 16.87 5.62
CA HIS A 6 13.13 15.64 5.20
C HIS A 6 12.42 15.94 3.88
N ASN A 7 12.90 15.32 2.83
CA ASN A 7 12.33 15.46 1.49
C ASN A 7 10.95 14.81 1.52
N ARG A 8 9.89 15.61 1.66
CA ARG A 8 8.48 15.17 1.83
C ARG A 8 7.96 14.27 0.70
N SER A 9 8.74 14.03 -0.35
CA SER A 9 8.46 13.08 -1.43
C SER A 9 8.67 11.61 -1.05
N GLU A 10 9.37 11.30 0.03
CA GLU A 10 9.74 9.92 0.43
C GLU A 10 8.56 9.09 0.95
N ASN A 11 7.45 9.72 1.34
CA ASN A 11 6.27 9.05 1.90
C ASN A 11 5.17 8.78 0.88
N THR A 12 5.35 9.18 -0.37
CA THR A 12 4.42 8.82 -1.44
C THR A 12 4.55 7.32 -1.73
N TYR A 13 3.40 6.62 -1.76
CA TYR A 13 3.42 5.20 -2.13
C TYR A 13 4.04 5.01 -3.51
N GLN A 14 4.91 3.99 -3.65
CA GLN A 14 5.57 3.72 -4.91
C GLN A 14 4.56 3.52 -6.04
N LYS A 15 4.86 4.06 -7.23
CA LYS A 15 4.04 3.80 -8.41
C LYS A 15 4.09 2.32 -8.76
N ILE A 16 2.92 1.68 -8.83
CA ILE A 16 2.79 0.30 -9.31
C ILE A 16 2.59 0.35 -10.83
N ASN A 17 3.47 -0.30 -11.57
CA ASN A 17 3.35 -0.42 -13.01
C ASN A 17 2.31 -1.49 -13.38
N THR A 18 1.67 -1.35 -14.55
CA THR A 18 0.91 -2.45 -15.16
C THR A 18 1.88 -3.50 -15.67
N ILE A 19 1.42 -4.75 -15.76
CA ILE A 19 2.31 -5.86 -16.15
C ILE A 19 2.83 -5.70 -17.59
N PHE A 20 1.99 -5.27 -18.51
CA PHE A 20 2.37 -5.07 -19.91
C PHE A 20 2.81 -3.65 -20.21
N LYS A 21 3.73 -3.50 -21.15
CA LYS A 21 4.04 -2.24 -21.81
C LYS A 21 2.79 -1.69 -22.50
N ARG A 22 2.83 -0.41 -22.86
CA ARG A 22 1.72 0.27 -23.55
C ARG A 22 2.23 0.96 -24.80
N ASP A 23 1.38 0.99 -25.81
CA ASP A 23 1.62 1.74 -27.04
C ASP A 23 1.37 3.26 -26.88
N ALA A 24 1.51 4.01 -27.97
CA ALA A 24 1.28 5.44 -28.02
C ALA A 24 -0.20 5.84 -27.72
N LYS A 25 -1.14 4.92 -27.89
CA LYS A 25 -2.57 5.10 -27.55
C LYS A 25 -2.88 4.70 -26.13
N ASN A 26 -1.84 4.39 -25.33
CA ASN A 26 -1.96 3.91 -23.95
C ASN A 26 -2.80 2.60 -23.84
N VAL A 27 -2.65 1.71 -24.83
CA VAL A 27 -3.21 0.35 -24.84
C VAL A 27 -2.11 -0.65 -24.48
N ILE A 28 -2.45 -1.71 -23.75
CA ILE A 28 -1.48 -2.75 -23.41
C ILE A 28 -0.94 -3.45 -24.65
N MET A 29 0.33 -3.85 -24.60
CA MET A 29 1.04 -4.58 -25.66
C MET A 29 1.49 -5.95 -25.14
N PRO A 30 0.58 -6.96 -25.09
CA PRO A 30 0.88 -8.24 -24.45
C PRO A 30 2.02 -9.02 -25.12
N TYR A 31 2.30 -8.72 -26.39
CA TYR A 31 3.34 -9.40 -27.17
C TYR A 31 4.73 -8.74 -27.06
N ASP A 32 4.83 -7.53 -26.51
CA ASP A 32 6.09 -6.79 -26.39
C ASP A 32 6.81 -7.03 -25.06
N GLY A 33 6.40 -8.09 -24.35
CA GLY A 33 6.93 -8.46 -23.05
C GLY A 33 6.42 -7.58 -21.90
N PHE A 34 6.92 -7.85 -20.71
CA PHE A 34 6.53 -7.17 -19.49
C PHE A 34 7.20 -5.80 -19.33
N THR A 35 6.65 -4.96 -18.46
CA THR A 35 7.18 -3.62 -18.18
C THR A 35 8.56 -3.64 -17.54
N GLU A 36 8.84 -4.66 -16.74
CA GLU A 36 10.13 -4.86 -16.07
C GLU A 36 10.68 -6.25 -16.41
N PRO A 37 11.97 -6.38 -16.77
CA PRO A 37 12.56 -7.65 -17.19
C PRO A 37 12.53 -8.70 -16.08
N GLU A 38 12.55 -8.28 -14.81
CA GLU A 38 12.45 -9.17 -13.67
C GLU A 38 11.16 -10.02 -13.69
N PHE A 39 10.06 -9.50 -14.24
CA PHE A 39 8.80 -10.24 -14.32
C PHE A 39 8.88 -11.43 -15.28
N GLU A 40 9.73 -11.38 -16.30
CA GLU A 40 9.96 -12.55 -17.17
C GLU A 40 10.63 -13.69 -16.41
N TYR A 41 11.68 -13.40 -15.64
CA TYR A 41 12.38 -14.40 -14.82
C TYR A 41 11.54 -14.96 -13.68
N LEU A 42 10.67 -14.11 -13.10
CA LEU A 42 9.83 -14.46 -11.97
C LEU A 42 8.42 -14.90 -12.38
N ARG A 43 8.19 -15.10 -13.68
CA ARG A 43 6.91 -15.50 -14.27
C ARG A 43 6.32 -16.76 -13.64
N PRO A 44 7.10 -17.85 -13.40
CA PRO A 44 6.59 -19.06 -12.79
C PRO A 44 6.47 -18.99 -11.25
N LEU A 45 7.03 -17.95 -10.62
CA LEU A 45 6.91 -17.78 -9.18
C LEU A 45 5.44 -17.57 -8.79
N LYS A 46 5.05 -18.05 -7.60
CA LYS A 46 3.74 -17.75 -7.04
C LYS A 46 3.73 -16.36 -6.40
N TRP A 47 2.84 -15.53 -6.91
CA TRP A 47 2.59 -14.16 -6.46
C TRP A 47 1.31 -14.12 -5.64
N ARG A 48 1.35 -13.42 -4.54
CA ARG A 48 0.15 -13.08 -3.75
C ARG A 48 -0.68 -12.08 -4.54
N GLY A 49 -1.88 -12.47 -4.95
CA GLY A 49 -2.84 -11.63 -5.68
C GLY A 49 -3.90 -11.08 -4.74
N GLU A 50 -3.88 -9.77 -4.54
CA GLU A 50 -4.88 -9.05 -3.74
C GLU A 50 -5.80 -8.27 -4.67
N GLU A 51 -7.10 -8.16 -4.29
CA GLU A 51 -8.06 -7.39 -5.08
C GLU A 51 -7.64 -5.93 -5.16
N LYS A 52 -7.59 -5.42 -6.38
CA LYS A 52 -7.35 -4.00 -6.62
C LYS A 52 -8.65 -3.23 -6.51
N ILE A 53 -8.74 -2.38 -5.50
CA ILE A 53 -9.90 -1.53 -5.26
C ILE A 53 -9.78 -0.25 -6.09
N ASP A 54 -10.86 0.14 -6.78
CA ASP A 54 -10.94 1.41 -7.50
C ASP A 54 -11.40 2.54 -6.57
N GLY A 55 -10.44 3.32 -6.13
CA GLY A 55 -10.66 4.38 -5.17
C GLY A 55 -9.63 5.50 -5.28
N THR A 56 -9.30 6.08 -4.17
CA THR A 56 -8.26 7.09 -4.05
C THR A 56 -7.26 6.68 -2.97
N ASN A 57 -5.97 6.78 -3.31
CA ASN A 57 -4.91 6.45 -2.37
C ASN A 57 -4.92 7.41 -1.18
N MET A 58 -5.01 6.83 0.01
CA MET A 58 -4.99 7.53 1.29
C MET A 58 -3.90 6.96 2.17
N ARG A 59 -3.43 7.77 3.12
CA ARG A 59 -2.49 7.33 4.12
C ARG A 59 -2.72 7.99 5.48
N ILE A 60 -2.43 7.25 6.53
CA ILE A 60 -2.33 7.75 7.90
C ILE A 60 -0.84 7.78 8.21
N GLU A 61 -0.31 8.97 8.45
CA GLU A 61 1.09 9.15 8.86
C GLU A 61 1.17 9.45 10.34
N VAL A 62 2.12 8.82 11.02
CA VAL A 62 2.45 9.08 12.42
C VAL A 62 3.92 9.46 12.49
N SER A 63 4.19 10.73 12.76
CA SER A 63 5.54 11.26 12.90
C SER A 63 5.92 11.41 14.37
N LYS A 64 7.18 11.12 14.66
CA LYS A 64 7.81 11.35 15.97
C LYS A 64 8.46 12.74 16.00
N ASP A 65 8.08 13.55 16.96
CA ASP A 65 8.69 14.85 17.24
C ASP A 65 9.31 14.88 18.64
N PRO A 66 10.48 15.52 18.82
CA PRO A 66 11.10 15.64 20.13
C PRO A 66 10.32 16.61 21.04
N ILE A 67 10.28 16.29 22.34
CA ILE A 67 9.83 17.21 23.40
C ILE A 67 11.07 17.82 24.03
N TRP A 68 11.23 19.14 23.88
CA TRP A 68 12.35 19.88 24.39
C TRP A 68 12.14 20.33 25.83
N ASN A 69 13.18 20.31 26.63
CA ASN A 69 13.16 20.90 27.97
C ASN A 69 13.02 22.43 27.83
N GLY A 70 11.93 22.98 28.33
CA GLY A 70 11.64 24.42 28.26
C GLY A 70 12.69 25.34 28.90
N GLY A 71 13.56 24.78 29.75
CA GLY A 71 14.69 25.50 30.37
C GLY A 71 16.03 25.31 29.65
N ASN A 72 16.12 24.34 28.73
CA ASN A 72 17.34 24.06 27.94
C ASN A 72 16.93 23.53 26.57
N PRO A 73 17.06 24.38 25.51
CA PRO A 73 16.61 23.98 24.16
C PRO A 73 17.48 22.91 23.50
N ASP A 74 18.64 22.56 24.11
CA ASP A 74 19.51 21.50 23.59
C ASP A 74 19.21 20.11 24.21
N THR A 75 18.25 20.04 25.15
CA THR A 75 17.94 18.82 25.89
C THR A 75 16.56 18.32 25.50
N VAL A 76 16.50 17.16 24.86
CA VAL A 76 15.26 16.42 24.61
C VAL A 76 14.90 15.61 25.87
N VAL A 77 13.65 15.72 26.31
CA VAL A 77 13.11 15.03 27.50
C VAL A 77 12.06 13.99 27.19
N GLY A 78 11.83 13.72 25.91
CA GLY A 78 10.88 12.74 25.45
C GLY A 78 10.51 12.94 23.98
N VAL A 79 9.51 12.19 23.54
CA VAL A 79 8.98 12.30 22.18
C VAL A 79 7.47 12.33 22.19
N ARG A 80 6.91 13.03 21.18
CA ARG A 80 5.47 13.11 20.90
C ARG A 80 5.18 12.55 19.52
N PHE A 81 4.03 11.91 19.35
CA PHE A 81 3.58 11.40 18.08
C PHE A 81 2.41 12.23 17.56
N ASN A 82 2.49 12.62 16.28
CA ASN A 82 1.46 13.38 15.57
C ASN A 82 0.86 12.52 14.46
N VAL A 83 -0.47 12.42 14.45
CA VAL A 83 -1.23 11.66 13.45
C VAL A 83 -1.81 12.61 12.44
N VAL A 84 -1.55 12.36 11.14
CA VAL A 84 -2.12 13.14 10.04
C VAL A 84 -2.68 12.23 8.94
N TYR A 85 -3.78 12.67 8.32
CA TYR A 85 -4.43 11.98 7.20
C TYR A 85 -4.07 12.71 5.91
N LYS A 86 -3.55 11.98 4.92
CA LYS A 86 -3.10 12.53 3.66
C LYS A 86 -3.60 11.70 2.48
N GLY A 87 -3.72 12.33 1.33
CA GLY A 87 -3.95 11.65 0.06
C GLY A 87 -2.65 11.09 -0.54
N LYS A 88 -2.67 10.76 -1.82
CA LYS A 88 -1.53 10.18 -2.54
C LYS A 88 -0.26 11.03 -2.44
N THR A 89 -0.38 12.34 -2.51
CA THR A 89 0.70 13.31 -2.34
C THR A 89 0.40 14.24 -1.17
N ASP A 90 1.39 14.95 -0.66
CA ASP A 90 1.20 15.88 0.46
C ASP A 90 0.19 17.00 0.14
N ASN A 91 0.08 17.38 -1.13
CA ASN A 91 -0.83 18.45 -1.60
C ASN A 91 -2.13 17.90 -2.21
N ALA A 92 -2.37 16.58 -2.15
CA ALA A 92 -3.60 16.01 -2.69
C ALA A 92 -4.81 16.45 -1.86
N GLN A 93 -5.83 16.95 -2.54
CA GLN A 93 -7.10 17.26 -1.89
C GLN A 93 -7.82 15.94 -1.55
N ILE A 94 -8.21 15.79 -0.29
CA ILE A 94 -8.98 14.65 0.18
C ILE A 94 -10.45 14.99 0.09
N PRO A 95 -11.30 14.13 -0.49
CA PRO A 95 -12.75 14.32 -0.45
C PRO A 95 -13.25 14.53 1.00
N PRO A 96 -14.00 15.59 1.32
CA PRO A 96 -14.37 15.93 2.70
C PRO A 96 -15.08 14.79 3.45
N LYS A 97 -15.96 14.03 2.77
CA LYS A 97 -16.62 12.86 3.35
C LYS A 97 -15.64 11.77 3.76
N LEU A 98 -14.61 11.55 2.95
CA LEU A 98 -13.60 10.54 3.23
C LEU A 98 -12.69 10.98 4.38
N LEU A 99 -12.27 12.25 4.39
CA LEU A 99 -11.47 12.78 5.50
C LEU A 99 -12.23 12.66 6.82
N LYS A 100 -13.51 13.06 6.82
CA LYS A 100 -14.36 12.92 8.02
C LYS A 100 -14.47 11.46 8.45
N PHE A 101 -14.72 10.53 7.51
CA PHE A 101 -14.75 9.10 7.79
C PHE A 101 -13.47 8.62 8.46
N MET A 102 -12.30 9.02 7.92
CA MET A 102 -10.99 8.66 8.46
C MET A 102 -10.82 9.15 9.92
N GLN A 103 -11.17 10.41 10.18
CA GLN A 103 -11.06 11.03 11.51
C GLN A 103 -12.00 10.39 12.52
N ASP A 104 -13.23 10.08 12.11
CA ASP A 104 -14.26 9.50 13.00
C ASP A 104 -13.96 8.03 13.35
N ASN A 105 -13.42 7.24 12.40
CA ASN A 105 -13.22 5.80 12.58
C ASN A 105 -11.80 5.41 13.05
N PHE A 106 -10.82 6.26 12.77
CA PHE A 106 -9.41 6.05 13.11
C PHE A 106 -8.86 7.27 13.87
N PRO A 107 -9.45 7.66 15.03
CA PRO A 107 -8.94 8.77 15.81
C PRO A 107 -7.50 8.52 16.29
N GLU A 108 -6.81 9.59 16.66
CA GLU A 108 -5.38 9.58 17.01
C GLU A 108 -5.00 8.49 18.02
N ASP A 109 -5.77 8.38 19.11
CA ASP A 109 -5.53 7.39 20.17
C ASP A 109 -5.61 5.95 19.65
N LYS A 110 -6.57 5.67 18.77
CA LYS A 110 -6.76 4.36 18.15
C LYS A 110 -5.61 4.03 17.20
N VAL A 111 -5.16 4.99 16.39
CA VAL A 111 -4.02 4.83 15.49
C VAL A 111 -2.75 4.54 16.28
N LEU A 112 -2.47 5.33 17.31
CA LEU A 112 -1.30 5.15 18.15
C LEU A 112 -1.33 3.80 18.88
N SER A 113 -2.48 3.42 19.44
CA SER A 113 -2.66 2.11 20.09
C SER A 113 -2.40 0.94 19.12
N ALA A 114 -2.90 1.03 17.88
CA ALA A 114 -2.68 -0.01 16.87
C ALA A 114 -1.19 -0.20 16.52
N LEU A 115 -0.41 0.86 16.59
CA LEU A 115 1.04 0.86 16.39
C LEU A 115 1.84 0.55 17.66
N GLY A 116 1.17 0.35 18.81
CA GLY A 116 1.82 0.13 20.10
C GLY A 116 2.49 1.38 20.68
N LEU A 117 2.03 2.56 20.28
CA LEU A 117 2.56 3.86 20.70
C LEU A 117 1.64 4.53 21.73
N LYS A 118 2.21 5.39 22.57
CA LYS A 118 1.49 6.40 23.37
C LYS A 118 1.63 7.76 22.68
N LYS A 119 0.73 8.70 22.99
CA LYS A 119 0.81 10.07 22.44
C LYS A 119 2.12 10.78 22.77
N GLU A 120 2.59 10.59 23.98
CA GLU A 120 3.87 11.09 24.48
C GLU A 120 4.61 10.00 25.23
N ILE A 121 5.92 9.99 25.13
CA ILE A 121 6.81 9.09 25.88
C ILE A 121 7.91 9.97 26.46
N LEU A 122 7.93 10.12 27.78
CA LEU A 122 8.95 10.88 28.50
C LEU A 122 10.12 9.98 28.90
N ASP A 123 11.32 10.55 29.06
CA ASP A 123 12.51 9.81 29.49
C ASP A 123 12.30 9.11 30.82
N SER A 124 11.59 9.76 31.77
CA SER A 124 11.25 9.17 33.08
C SER A 124 10.37 7.91 32.97
N GLU A 125 9.51 7.84 31.95
CA GLU A 125 8.67 6.65 31.69
C GLU A 125 9.42 5.53 30.96
N TRP A 126 10.50 5.88 30.27
CA TRP A 126 11.30 4.92 29.51
C TRP A 126 12.15 4.02 30.41
N VAL A 127 12.66 4.59 31.51
CA VAL A 127 13.50 3.86 32.49
C VAL A 127 12.73 2.71 33.16
N ASP A 128 11.42 2.82 33.31
CA ASP A 128 10.58 1.79 33.95
C ASP A 128 10.14 0.66 32.99
N ARG A 129 10.40 0.77 31.69
CA ARG A 129 10.12 -0.30 30.74
C ARG A 129 11.24 -1.36 30.84
N LYS A 130 10.91 -2.54 31.36
CA LYS A 130 11.77 -3.75 31.39
C LYS A 130 12.08 -4.34 30.01
N TRP A 131 12.38 -3.51 29.03
CA TRP A 131 12.82 -3.92 27.71
C TRP A 131 14.33 -3.73 27.65
N THR A 132 15.08 -4.68 28.19
CA THR A 132 16.50 -4.79 27.91
C THR A 132 16.70 -5.75 26.74
N TYR A 133 17.51 -5.35 25.76
CA TYR A 133 18.02 -6.29 24.77
C TYR A 133 18.88 -7.36 25.47
N SER A 134 19.10 -8.49 24.80
CA SER A 134 19.95 -9.60 25.32
C SER A 134 21.37 -9.17 25.66
N ASP A 135 21.83 -8.01 25.18
CA ASP A 135 23.14 -7.39 25.52
C ASP A 135 23.11 -6.44 26.73
N GLY A 136 21.94 -6.33 27.39
CA GLY A 136 21.78 -5.45 28.55
C GLY A 136 21.54 -3.99 28.27
N VAL A 137 21.42 -3.61 26.99
CA VAL A 137 21.15 -2.22 26.58
C VAL A 137 19.64 -1.93 26.71
N THR A 138 19.28 -0.89 27.43
CA THR A 138 17.92 -0.37 27.47
C THR A 138 17.71 0.51 26.21
N PRO A 139 16.73 0.20 25.33
CA PRO A 139 16.48 1.04 24.17
C PRO A 139 16.11 2.46 24.62
N SER A 140 16.76 3.45 24.04
CA SER A 140 16.35 4.85 24.21
C SER A 140 15.16 5.17 23.28
N TRP A 141 14.46 6.29 23.54
CA TRP A 141 13.42 6.79 22.63
C TRP A 141 13.96 7.04 21.20
N GLU A 142 15.28 7.19 21.04
CA GLU A 142 15.96 7.30 19.74
C GLU A 142 15.77 6.02 18.89
N ALA A 143 15.64 4.86 19.52
CA ALA A 143 15.38 3.60 18.85
C ALA A 143 13.94 3.48 18.29
N ILE A 144 13.01 4.34 18.74
CA ILE A 144 11.65 4.35 18.20
C ILE A 144 11.68 4.94 16.78
N PRO A 145 11.08 4.27 15.78
CA PRO A 145 11.01 4.81 14.42
C PRO A 145 10.45 6.23 14.35
N ASP A 146 10.99 7.03 13.42
CA ASP A 146 10.59 8.43 13.24
C ASP A 146 9.26 8.59 12.53
N LEU A 147 8.89 7.58 11.72
CA LEU A 147 7.72 7.66 10.86
C LEU A 147 7.07 6.30 10.65
N TYR A 148 5.77 6.27 10.85
CA TYR A 148 4.90 5.15 10.48
C TYR A 148 3.90 5.63 9.43
N THR A 149 3.65 4.84 8.42
CA THR A 149 2.66 5.16 7.39
C THR A 149 1.78 3.95 7.10
N ILE A 150 0.49 4.10 7.33
CA ILE A 150 -0.53 3.10 6.97
C ILE A 150 -1.13 3.56 5.64
N TYR A 151 -0.92 2.78 4.60
CA TYR A 151 -1.45 3.05 3.26
C TYR A 151 -2.73 2.26 3.02
N GLY A 152 -3.69 2.90 2.38
CA GLY A 152 -4.93 2.27 2.00
C GLY A 152 -5.63 2.96 0.85
N GLU A 153 -6.73 2.39 0.44
CA GLU A 153 -7.62 2.95 -0.58
C GLU A 153 -8.89 3.47 0.07
N GLY A 154 -9.19 4.75 -0.15
CA GLY A 154 -10.48 5.32 0.18
C GLY A 154 -11.45 5.05 -0.97
N TYR A 155 -12.61 4.48 -0.69
CA TYR A 155 -13.56 4.04 -1.71
C TYR A 155 -15.02 4.29 -1.28
N GLY A 156 -15.95 4.12 -2.22
CA GLY A 156 -17.39 4.32 -1.98
C GLY A 156 -17.99 5.47 -2.78
N ALA A 157 -19.21 5.84 -2.44
CA ALA A 157 -20.02 6.80 -3.18
C ALA A 157 -19.32 8.16 -3.35
N GLY A 158 -19.10 8.57 -4.60
CA GLY A 158 -18.50 9.87 -4.96
C GLY A 158 -16.96 9.88 -4.90
N ILE A 159 -16.29 8.74 -4.68
CA ILE A 159 -14.83 8.67 -4.69
C ILE A 159 -14.29 8.46 -6.11
N GLN A 160 -14.81 7.50 -6.86
CA GLN A 160 -14.51 7.25 -8.27
C GLN A 160 -15.81 6.90 -8.99
N LYS A 161 -15.74 6.70 -10.31
CA LYS A 161 -16.94 6.32 -11.09
C LYS A 161 -17.56 5.02 -10.59
N ALA A 162 -16.73 4.07 -10.18
CA ALA A 162 -17.15 2.77 -9.66
C ALA A 162 -17.55 2.79 -8.18
N GLY A 163 -17.39 3.92 -7.48
CA GLY A 163 -17.55 3.99 -6.03
C GLY A 163 -18.89 3.51 -5.50
N THR A 164 -20.00 3.82 -6.21
CA THR A 164 -21.35 3.39 -5.82
C THR A 164 -21.60 1.88 -5.94
N HIS A 165 -20.80 1.16 -6.73
CA HIS A 165 -20.87 -0.31 -6.77
C HIS A 165 -20.28 -0.93 -5.49
N TYR A 166 -19.22 -0.29 -4.94
CA TYR A 166 -18.63 -0.74 -3.68
C TYR A 166 -19.51 -0.42 -2.48
N ILE A 167 -19.93 0.84 -2.36
CA ILE A 167 -20.82 1.33 -1.30
C ILE A 167 -21.78 2.31 -1.93
N SER A 168 -23.07 1.96 -1.95
CA SER A 168 -24.10 2.76 -2.61
C SER A 168 -24.32 4.12 -1.94
N ASN A 169 -24.19 4.17 -0.60
CA ASN A 169 -24.31 5.38 0.18
C ASN A 169 -23.30 5.39 1.34
N GLY A 170 -22.20 6.09 1.14
CA GLY A 170 -21.13 6.18 2.12
C GLY A 170 -19.76 6.02 1.51
N VAL A 171 -18.75 6.08 2.36
CA VAL A 171 -17.34 5.88 2.01
C VAL A 171 -16.67 5.01 3.06
N ALA A 172 -15.59 4.34 2.68
CA ALA A 172 -14.78 3.54 3.57
C ALA A 172 -13.29 3.67 3.22
N PHE A 173 -12.47 3.09 4.07
CA PHE A 173 -11.02 2.98 3.88
C PHE A 173 -10.59 1.53 4.09
N ILE A 174 -9.74 1.01 3.22
CA ILE A 174 -9.23 -0.35 3.26
C ILE A 174 -7.69 -0.34 3.18
N VAL A 175 -7.03 -1.03 4.11
CA VAL A 175 -5.56 -1.04 4.20
C VAL A 175 -4.97 -2.00 3.18
N PHE A 176 -3.90 -1.58 2.50
CA PHE A 176 -3.15 -2.45 1.61
C PHE A 176 -1.66 -2.54 1.95
N ASP A 177 -1.10 -1.62 2.73
CA ASP A 177 0.32 -1.66 3.11
C ASP A 177 0.61 -0.85 4.37
N VAL A 178 1.70 -1.19 5.06
CA VAL A 178 2.25 -0.42 6.18
C VAL A 178 3.75 -0.26 6.00
N LYS A 179 4.26 0.94 6.26
CA LYS A 179 5.66 1.29 6.15
C LYS A 179 6.13 1.90 7.47
N VAL A 180 7.29 1.47 7.96
CA VAL A 180 7.94 2.03 9.14
C VAL A 180 9.30 2.57 8.69
N ASN A 181 9.53 3.87 8.85
CA ASN A 181 10.62 4.60 8.20
C ASN A 181 10.65 4.26 6.70
N ASN A 182 11.70 3.59 6.22
CA ASN A 182 11.85 3.21 4.82
C ASN A 182 11.57 1.73 4.55
N ILE A 183 11.04 0.98 5.52
CA ILE A 183 10.82 -0.46 5.43
C ILE A 183 9.31 -0.74 5.35
N TYR A 184 8.87 -1.39 4.28
CA TYR A 184 7.52 -1.94 4.21
C TYR A 184 7.42 -3.20 5.06
N LEU A 185 6.38 -3.30 5.85
CA LEU A 185 6.15 -4.47 6.69
C LEU A 185 5.70 -5.66 5.84
N LYS A 186 5.93 -6.87 6.35
CA LYS A 186 5.33 -8.08 5.80
C LYS A 186 3.82 -8.09 6.00
N THR A 187 3.13 -8.90 5.23
CA THR A 187 1.67 -8.96 5.24
C THR A 187 1.08 -9.33 6.58
N ASP A 188 1.71 -10.22 7.34
CA ASP A 188 1.28 -10.60 8.70
C ASP A 188 1.32 -9.43 9.69
N ALA A 189 2.40 -8.64 9.68
CA ALA A 189 2.53 -7.45 10.52
C ALA A 189 1.59 -6.32 10.07
N ARG A 190 1.39 -6.13 8.74
CA ARG A 190 0.36 -5.23 8.20
C ARG A 190 -1.02 -5.62 8.71
N ASP A 191 -1.35 -6.90 8.62
CA ASP A 191 -2.67 -7.43 8.96
C ASP A 191 -2.93 -7.30 10.47
N ASP A 192 -1.92 -7.53 11.33
CA ASP A 192 -2.01 -7.31 12.77
C ASP A 192 -2.32 -5.85 13.11
N ILE A 193 -1.57 -4.90 12.52
CA ILE A 193 -1.81 -3.47 12.71
C ILE A 193 -3.21 -3.06 12.22
N SER A 194 -3.62 -3.54 11.05
CA SER A 194 -4.93 -3.23 10.48
C SER A 194 -6.06 -3.76 11.36
N ASN A 195 -5.94 -4.98 11.88
CA ASN A 195 -6.91 -5.58 12.79
C ASN A 195 -7.01 -4.79 14.12
N LYS A 196 -5.88 -4.40 14.70
CA LYS A 196 -5.84 -3.53 15.89
C LYS A 196 -6.45 -2.16 15.64
N LEU A 197 -6.24 -1.61 14.45
CA LEU A 197 -6.87 -0.37 14.00
C LEU A 197 -8.38 -0.54 13.72
N GLY A 198 -8.86 -1.77 13.55
CA GLY A 198 -10.24 -2.06 13.14
C GLY A 198 -10.53 -1.60 11.71
N ALA A 199 -9.50 -1.56 10.86
CA ALA A 199 -9.63 -1.25 9.44
C ALA A 199 -9.66 -2.55 8.62
N PRO A 200 -10.52 -2.67 7.58
CA PRO A 200 -10.47 -3.81 6.68
C PRO A 200 -9.15 -3.85 5.89
N ILE A 201 -8.79 -5.04 5.44
CA ILE A 201 -7.59 -5.31 4.64
C ILE A 201 -8.03 -5.73 3.25
N VAL A 202 -7.30 -5.29 2.21
CA VAL A 202 -7.55 -5.72 0.83
C VAL A 202 -7.61 -7.23 0.73
N PRO A 203 -8.66 -7.79 0.09
CA PRO A 203 -8.88 -9.24 0.05
C PRO A 203 -7.76 -9.97 -0.68
N LEU A 204 -7.29 -11.07 -0.10
CA LEU A 204 -6.47 -12.05 -0.81
C LEU A 204 -7.38 -12.88 -1.73
N ILE A 205 -7.16 -12.78 -3.03
CA ILE A 205 -7.90 -13.56 -4.04
C ILE A 205 -7.24 -14.92 -4.25
N GLY A 206 -5.91 -14.99 -4.18
CA GLY A 206 -5.18 -16.25 -4.32
C GLY A 206 -3.70 -16.05 -4.56
N TYR A 207 -3.04 -17.18 -4.83
CA TYR A 207 -1.65 -17.22 -5.25
C TYR A 207 -1.56 -17.70 -6.70
N PHE A 208 -0.93 -16.90 -7.55
CA PHE A 208 -0.92 -17.09 -9.00
C PHE A 208 0.50 -17.00 -9.53
N THR A 209 0.83 -17.76 -10.57
CA THR A 209 1.90 -17.33 -11.49
C THR A 209 1.46 -16.07 -12.21
N LEU A 210 2.37 -15.34 -12.85
CA LEU A 210 1.96 -14.14 -13.59
C LEU A 210 0.98 -14.47 -14.71
N ASP A 211 1.15 -15.61 -15.39
CA ASP A 211 0.23 -16.06 -16.45
C ASP A 211 -1.16 -16.40 -15.92
N GLU A 212 -1.23 -17.12 -14.82
CA GLU A 212 -2.51 -17.43 -14.15
C GLU A 212 -3.22 -16.15 -13.73
N ALA A 213 -2.51 -15.17 -13.18
CA ALA A 213 -3.08 -13.89 -12.77
C ALA A 213 -3.60 -13.07 -13.97
N ILE A 214 -2.82 -13.02 -15.06
CA ILE A 214 -3.19 -12.36 -16.30
C ILE A 214 -4.50 -12.96 -16.83
N GLU A 215 -4.55 -14.28 -16.94
CA GLU A 215 -5.73 -14.98 -17.46
C GLU A 215 -6.95 -14.84 -16.53
N TYR A 216 -6.74 -14.90 -15.22
CA TYR A 216 -7.79 -14.70 -14.22
C TYR A 216 -8.43 -13.30 -14.34
N VAL A 217 -7.60 -12.25 -14.43
CA VAL A 217 -8.10 -10.88 -14.60
C VAL A 217 -8.69 -10.64 -15.98
N ARG A 218 -8.11 -11.23 -17.04
CA ARG A 218 -8.63 -11.12 -18.40
C ARG A 218 -10.07 -11.64 -18.53
N LYS A 219 -10.40 -12.74 -17.86
CA LYS A 219 -11.76 -13.28 -17.79
C LYS A 219 -12.71 -12.41 -16.99
N GLY A 220 -12.17 -11.60 -16.08
CA GLY A 220 -12.95 -10.85 -15.11
C GLY A 220 -13.39 -11.73 -13.92
N PHE A 221 -13.46 -11.10 -12.75
CA PHE A 221 -14.01 -11.70 -11.55
C PHE A 221 -14.81 -10.64 -10.77
N THR A 222 -15.81 -11.08 -10.03
CA THR A 222 -16.64 -10.20 -9.20
C THR A 222 -15.86 -9.69 -7.99
N SER A 223 -16.00 -8.40 -7.68
CA SER A 223 -15.41 -7.83 -6.47
C SER A 223 -15.94 -8.53 -5.22
N THR A 224 -15.04 -8.85 -4.31
CA THR A 224 -15.38 -9.54 -3.06
C THR A 224 -15.96 -8.61 -2.01
N ILE A 225 -15.70 -7.29 -2.13
CA ILE A 225 -16.13 -6.28 -1.16
C ILE A 225 -17.29 -5.42 -1.64
N ALA A 226 -17.64 -5.47 -2.93
CA ALA A 226 -18.70 -4.63 -3.47
C ALA A 226 -20.09 -5.03 -2.94
N GLU A 227 -20.94 -4.03 -2.66
CA GLU A 227 -22.37 -4.23 -2.40
C GLU A 227 -23.08 -4.81 -3.63
N ASP A 228 -22.74 -4.29 -4.82
CA ASP A 228 -23.20 -4.82 -6.11
C ASP A 228 -22.49 -6.13 -6.42
N LYS A 229 -23.20 -7.25 -6.27
CA LYS A 229 -22.66 -8.60 -6.45
C LYS A 229 -22.33 -8.97 -7.90
N ASN A 230 -22.70 -8.12 -8.86
CA ASN A 230 -22.36 -8.29 -10.28
C ASN A 230 -21.20 -7.38 -10.71
N PHE A 231 -20.69 -6.54 -9.80
CA PHE A 231 -19.62 -5.62 -10.12
C PHE A 231 -18.30 -6.38 -10.36
N ILE A 232 -17.72 -6.18 -11.55
CA ILE A 232 -16.42 -6.75 -11.90
C ILE A 232 -15.31 -5.94 -11.21
N ALA A 233 -14.45 -6.63 -10.48
CA ALA A 233 -13.30 -6.04 -9.80
C ALA A 233 -12.37 -5.33 -10.81
N GLU A 234 -11.71 -4.25 -10.36
CA GLU A 234 -10.76 -3.50 -11.20
C GLU A 234 -9.59 -4.41 -11.67
N GLY A 235 -9.21 -5.39 -10.87
CA GLY A 235 -8.15 -6.33 -11.17
C GLY A 235 -7.41 -6.83 -9.94
N LEU A 236 -6.13 -7.15 -10.11
CA LEU A 236 -5.25 -7.63 -9.05
C LEU A 236 -4.03 -6.72 -8.87
N VAL A 237 -3.57 -6.60 -7.64
CA VAL A 237 -2.20 -6.19 -7.29
C VAL A 237 -1.45 -7.44 -6.86
N LEU A 238 -0.33 -7.71 -7.52
CA LEU A 238 0.51 -8.88 -7.30
C LEU A 238 1.79 -8.48 -6.60
N ARG A 239 2.15 -9.20 -5.54
CA ARG A 239 3.42 -9.03 -4.81
C ARG A 239 3.97 -10.40 -4.39
N THR A 240 5.26 -10.48 -4.16
CA THR A 240 5.86 -11.68 -3.58
C THR A 240 5.80 -11.62 -2.06
N ASP A 241 5.50 -12.73 -1.39
CA ASP A 241 5.51 -12.78 0.09
C ASP A 241 6.89 -12.47 0.67
N LEU A 242 7.95 -12.75 -0.10
CA LEU A 242 9.33 -12.45 0.29
C LEU A 242 9.68 -10.96 0.18
N GLY A 243 8.81 -10.14 -0.44
CA GLY A 243 9.08 -8.72 -0.65
C GLY A 243 10.30 -8.46 -1.54
N LEU A 244 10.46 -9.24 -2.62
CA LEU A 244 11.58 -9.14 -3.54
C LEU A 244 11.75 -7.71 -4.07
N LEU A 245 12.99 -7.30 -4.22
CA LEU A 245 13.39 -6.00 -4.73
C LEU A 245 14.09 -6.16 -6.08
N ASN A 246 13.93 -5.19 -6.96
CA ASN A 246 14.75 -5.09 -8.15
C ASN A 246 16.16 -4.54 -7.79
N ARG A 247 17.07 -4.51 -8.77
CA ARG A 247 18.45 -4.02 -8.59
C ARG A 247 18.56 -2.56 -8.11
N MET A 248 17.48 -1.79 -8.19
CA MET A 248 17.41 -0.40 -7.69
C MET A 248 16.80 -0.30 -6.30
N GLY A 249 16.57 -1.42 -5.60
CA GLY A 249 15.96 -1.46 -4.27
C GLY A 249 14.45 -1.19 -4.27
N LYS A 250 13.77 -1.17 -5.42
CA LYS A 250 12.32 -1.03 -5.50
C LYS A 250 11.65 -2.39 -5.36
N ARG A 251 10.54 -2.45 -4.64
CA ARG A 251 9.76 -3.68 -4.53
C ARG A 251 9.21 -4.12 -5.88
N LEU A 252 9.31 -5.41 -6.13
CA LEU A 252 8.65 -6.06 -7.26
C LEU A 252 7.17 -6.24 -6.91
N ILE A 253 6.37 -5.30 -7.39
CA ILE A 253 4.92 -5.25 -7.26
C ILE A 253 4.34 -4.78 -8.57
N VAL A 254 3.29 -5.44 -9.03
CA VAL A 254 2.70 -5.18 -10.34
C VAL A 254 1.19 -5.24 -10.26
N LYS A 255 0.49 -4.54 -11.15
CA LYS A 255 -0.97 -4.61 -11.26
C LYS A 255 -1.39 -5.13 -12.62
N VAL A 256 -2.47 -5.90 -12.59
CA VAL A 256 -3.19 -6.38 -13.78
C VAL A 256 -4.61 -5.83 -13.68
N LYS A 257 -5.08 -5.13 -14.72
CA LYS A 257 -6.38 -4.45 -14.72
C LYS A 257 -7.31 -5.05 -15.77
N TYR A 258 -8.55 -5.31 -15.40
CA TYR A 258 -9.58 -5.82 -16.31
C TYR A 258 -9.86 -4.86 -17.48
N GLU A 259 -9.96 -3.55 -17.18
CA GLU A 259 -10.22 -2.53 -18.21
C GLU A 259 -9.14 -2.46 -19.30
N ASP A 260 -7.90 -2.90 -19.00
CA ASP A 260 -6.81 -2.89 -19.98
C ASP A 260 -7.07 -3.91 -21.10
N PHE A 261 -7.60 -5.08 -20.77
CA PHE A 261 -7.99 -6.09 -21.75
C PHE A 261 -9.24 -5.69 -22.52
N ASP A 262 -10.22 -5.08 -21.85
CA ASP A 262 -11.41 -4.56 -22.51
C ASP A 262 -11.05 -3.47 -23.52
N LYS A 263 -10.14 -2.56 -23.16
CA LYS A 263 -9.63 -1.54 -24.06
C LYS A 263 -8.85 -2.15 -25.24
N TYR A 264 -8.03 -3.17 -24.98
CA TYR A 264 -7.29 -3.89 -26.01
C TYR A 264 -8.25 -4.51 -27.04
N ARG A 265 -9.28 -5.23 -26.60
CA ARG A 265 -10.31 -5.84 -27.45
C ARG A 265 -11.00 -4.80 -28.35
N LYS A 266 -11.34 -3.64 -27.79
CA LYS A 266 -11.99 -2.54 -28.55
C LYS A 266 -11.11 -1.96 -29.63
N VAL A 267 -9.80 -1.92 -29.44
CA VAL A 267 -8.84 -1.29 -30.38
C VAL A 267 -8.30 -2.28 -31.41
N TYR A 268 -7.99 -3.51 -30.99
CA TYR A 268 -7.27 -4.49 -31.81
C TYR A 268 -8.07 -5.75 -32.15
N GLY A 269 -9.31 -5.88 -31.68
CA GLY A 269 -10.17 -7.06 -31.91
C GLY A 269 -10.08 -8.09 -30.79
N THR A 270 -10.52 -9.32 -31.07
CA THR A 270 -10.64 -10.37 -30.04
C THR A 270 -9.30 -10.84 -29.49
N ASP A 271 -9.30 -11.25 -28.22
CA ASP A 271 -8.14 -11.72 -27.44
C ASP A 271 -7.55 -13.06 -27.91
N GLU A 272 -8.15 -13.71 -28.90
CA GLU A 272 -7.79 -15.08 -29.32
C GLU A 272 -6.32 -15.27 -29.72
N LYS A 273 -5.59 -14.17 -29.88
CA LYS A 273 -4.15 -14.16 -30.18
C LYS A 273 -3.27 -13.57 -29.06
N VAL A 274 -3.75 -13.47 -27.82
CA VAL A 274 -2.89 -13.20 -26.68
C VAL A 274 -2.15 -14.49 -26.29
N GLU A 275 -1.45 -15.09 -27.28
CA GLU A 275 -0.42 -16.05 -26.98
C GLU A 275 0.67 -15.32 -26.22
N GLN A 276 0.97 -15.81 -25.05
CA GLN A 276 2.07 -15.33 -24.22
C GLN A 276 3.37 -15.42 -25.03
N PRO A 277 4.25 -14.43 -25.00
CA PRO A 277 5.54 -14.57 -25.66
C PRO A 277 6.20 -15.85 -25.16
N LYS A 278 6.58 -16.73 -26.08
CA LYS A 278 7.29 -17.97 -25.76
C LYS A 278 8.54 -17.60 -24.99
N ASN A 279 8.70 -18.19 -23.84
CA ASN A 279 9.86 -17.96 -22.99
C ASN A 279 11.05 -18.73 -23.54
N GLU A 280 11.81 -18.14 -24.47
CA GLU A 280 13.00 -18.75 -25.08
C GLU A 280 14.11 -19.08 -24.07
N PHE A 281 13.96 -18.64 -22.80
CA PHE A 281 14.96 -18.82 -21.76
C PHE A 281 14.89 -20.16 -21.00
N TYR A 282 13.85 -20.99 -21.21
CA TYR A 282 13.66 -22.25 -20.50
C TYR A 282 13.69 -23.49 -21.40
N GLU A 283 14.01 -23.36 -22.70
CA GLU A 283 14.13 -24.48 -23.63
C GLU A 283 15.59 -24.96 -23.83
N ASN A 284 16.53 -24.66 -22.93
CA ASN A 284 17.90 -25.21 -22.96
C ASN A 284 18.25 -25.92 -21.67
#